data_ff45b647da8e953b7cec65f1d208f620
#
_entry.id   ff45b647da8e953b7cec65f1d208f620
#
_cell.length_a   1.000
_cell.length_b   1.000
_cell.length_c   1.000
_cell.angle_alpha   90.00
_cell.angle_beta   90.00
_cell.angle_gamma   90.00
#
_symmetry.space_group_name_H-M   'P 1'
#
loop_
_entity.id
_entity.type
_entity.pdbx_description
1 polymer ?
#
loop_
_entity_poly.entity_id
_entity_poly.type
_entity_poly.pdbx_seq_one_letter_code
_entity_poly.pdbx_strand_id
1 'polypeptide(L)'
;MTNREIKIAYQEFDSLNELSQEDLRLAEAAIDATSRSYAPYSNFNVGASIMFEDGEIIQGSNQENAAYPSGLCAERTALFYASSRRPDTPIISLAIAAAQNGKLCDIPATPCGACRQVMAQYQLKSGRPMTVILVGGEKIWKFSSVDDLLPLTFNSI
;
A
#
# COMPACT_ATOMS: atom_id res chain seq x y z
N MET A 1 10.29 30.45 -20.76
CA MET A 1 10.03 29.66 -19.53
C MET A 1 8.56 29.28 -19.51
N THR A 2 8.24 28.01 -19.34
CA THR A 2 6.85 27.51 -19.29
C THR A 2 6.61 26.90 -17.92
N ASN A 3 5.62 27.41 -17.20
CA ASN A 3 5.18 26.81 -15.94
C ASN A 3 4.28 25.61 -16.25
N ARG A 4 4.50 24.50 -15.56
CA ARG A 4 3.66 23.29 -15.61
C ARG A 4 3.16 22.98 -14.21
N GLU A 5 1.98 22.38 -14.11
CA GLU A 5 1.32 22.03 -12.87
C GLU A 5 0.98 20.54 -12.88
N ILE A 6 1.14 19.89 -11.74
CA ILE A 6 0.66 18.53 -11.48
C ILE A 6 -0.44 18.64 -10.42
N LYS A 7 -1.60 18.06 -10.72
CA LYS A 7 -2.74 17.99 -9.77
C LYS A 7 -2.86 16.56 -9.28
N ILE A 8 -2.96 16.40 -7.96
CA ILE A 8 -3.20 15.12 -7.30
C ILE A 8 -4.62 15.16 -6.73
N ALA A 9 -5.40 14.13 -7.03
CA ALA A 9 -6.74 13.95 -6.49
C ALA A 9 -6.86 12.62 -5.77
N TYR A 10 -7.57 12.61 -4.64
CA TYR A 10 -7.91 11.40 -3.90
C TYR A 10 -9.27 11.57 -3.24
N GLN A 11 -9.90 10.44 -2.91
CA GLN A 11 -11.13 10.41 -2.14
C GLN A 11 -10.79 10.22 -0.66
N GLU A 12 -11.47 10.94 0.21
CA GLU A 12 -11.39 10.78 1.65
C GLU A 12 -12.72 10.25 2.18
N PHE A 13 -12.64 9.25 3.05
CA PHE A 13 -13.78 8.64 3.73
C PHE A 13 -13.59 8.76 5.25
N ASP A 14 -14.70 8.88 5.97
CA ASP A 14 -14.71 8.99 7.43
C ASP A 14 -14.79 7.62 8.13
N SER A 15 -15.16 6.57 7.40
CA SER A 15 -15.25 5.23 7.96
C SER A 15 -15.11 4.12 6.90
N LEU A 16 -14.75 2.91 7.37
CA LEU A 16 -14.70 1.72 6.52
C LEU A 16 -16.05 1.37 5.87
N ASN A 17 -17.18 1.74 6.52
CA ASN A 17 -18.51 1.45 6.00
C ASN A 17 -18.88 2.22 4.73
N GLU A 18 -18.13 3.26 4.38
CA GLU A 18 -18.32 4.03 3.16
C GLU A 18 -17.60 3.43 1.94
N LEU A 19 -16.72 2.46 2.18
CA LEU A 19 -15.98 1.77 1.14
C LEU A 19 -16.90 0.79 0.38
N SER A 20 -16.56 0.53 -0.89
CA SER A 20 -17.14 -0.60 -1.61
C SER A 20 -16.81 -1.92 -0.90
N GLN A 21 -17.59 -2.96 -1.13
CA GLN A 21 -17.35 -4.28 -0.53
C GLN A 21 -15.95 -4.83 -0.85
N GLU A 22 -15.46 -4.58 -2.05
CA GLU A 22 -14.13 -5.01 -2.50
C GLU A 22 -13.03 -4.22 -1.77
N ASP A 23 -13.15 -2.90 -1.72
CA ASP A 23 -12.21 -2.03 -1.00
C ASP A 23 -12.19 -2.33 0.51
N LEU A 24 -13.36 -2.62 1.09
CA LEU A 24 -13.48 -2.98 2.52
C LEU A 24 -12.72 -4.27 2.83
N ARG A 25 -12.92 -5.33 2.04
CA ARG A 25 -12.18 -6.59 2.21
C ARG A 25 -10.66 -6.38 2.14
N LEU A 26 -10.21 -5.54 1.21
CA LEU A 26 -8.79 -5.23 1.05
C LEU A 26 -8.27 -4.42 2.25
N ALA A 27 -9.01 -3.41 2.70
CA ALA A 27 -8.67 -2.60 3.87
C ALA A 27 -8.59 -3.44 5.15
N GLU A 28 -9.58 -4.28 5.40
CA GLU A 28 -9.61 -5.20 6.55
C GLU A 28 -8.42 -6.18 6.54
N ALA A 29 -8.04 -6.68 5.36
CA ALA A 29 -6.87 -7.54 5.22
C ALA A 29 -5.56 -6.80 5.54
N ALA A 30 -5.43 -5.51 5.20
CA ALA A 30 -4.29 -4.69 5.57
C ALA A 30 -4.24 -4.44 7.09
N ILE A 31 -5.38 -4.15 7.72
CA ILE A 31 -5.49 -4.00 9.17
C ILE A 31 -5.07 -5.29 9.89
N ASP A 32 -5.61 -6.43 9.48
CA ASP A 32 -5.28 -7.73 10.04
C ASP A 32 -3.77 -8.05 9.93
N ALA A 33 -3.14 -7.69 8.81
CA ALA A 33 -1.72 -7.89 8.59
C ALA A 33 -0.81 -7.13 9.57
N THR A 34 -1.28 -6.03 10.19
CA THR A 34 -0.50 -5.30 11.19
C THR A 34 -0.10 -6.18 12.37
N SER A 35 -0.94 -7.16 12.74
CA SER A 35 -0.70 -8.09 13.86
C SER A 35 0.49 -9.04 13.64
N ARG A 36 0.93 -9.20 12.39
CA ARG A 36 2.06 -10.08 12.01
C ARG A 36 3.34 -9.32 11.70
N SER A 37 3.36 -8.02 11.98
CA SER A 37 4.54 -7.17 11.84
C SER A 37 5.63 -7.58 12.87
N TYR A 38 6.87 -7.57 12.42
CA TYR A 38 8.04 -7.69 13.29
C TYR A 38 8.71 -6.31 13.41
N ALA A 39 8.35 -5.55 14.42
CA ALA A 39 8.76 -4.15 14.60
C ALA A 39 9.33 -3.88 16.02
N PRO A 40 10.39 -4.62 16.44
CA PRO A 40 10.91 -4.52 17.81
C PRO A 40 11.64 -3.19 18.09
N TYR A 41 12.03 -2.45 17.07
CA TYR A 41 12.77 -1.19 17.21
C TYR A 41 11.87 0.03 17.19
N SER A 42 10.92 0.09 16.25
CA SER A 42 10.05 1.26 16.06
C SER A 42 8.73 1.15 16.82
N ASN A 43 8.29 -0.07 17.13
CA ASN A 43 6.94 -0.35 17.62
C ASN A 43 5.84 0.20 16.66
N PHE A 44 6.17 0.31 15.37
CA PHE A 44 5.29 0.79 14.32
C PHE A 44 4.94 -0.38 13.39
N ASN A 45 3.74 -0.91 13.57
CA ASN A 45 3.28 -2.12 12.94
C ASN A 45 2.51 -1.80 11.66
N VAL A 46 3.06 -2.14 10.51
CA VAL A 46 2.44 -1.87 9.21
C VAL A 46 1.99 -3.16 8.56
N GLY A 47 0.76 -3.17 8.08
CA GLY A 47 0.20 -4.23 7.25
C GLY A 47 -0.10 -3.70 5.85
N ALA A 48 0.11 -4.52 4.86
CA ALA A 48 -0.28 -4.28 3.48
C ALA A 48 -1.05 -5.48 2.93
N SER A 49 -2.02 -5.20 2.07
CA SER A 49 -2.76 -6.21 1.33
C SER A 49 -2.78 -5.85 -0.15
N ILE A 50 -2.75 -6.87 -0.99
CA ILE A 50 -2.73 -6.76 -2.45
C ILE A 50 -3.85 -7.59 -3.00
N MET A 51 -4.61 -7.05 -3.95
CA MET A 51 -5.65 -7.77 -4.66
C MET A 51 -5.25 -7.97 -6.12
N PHE A 52 -5.34 -9.21 -6.57
CA PHE A 52 -5.25 -9.58 -7.97
C PHE A 52 -6.58 -9.37 -8.70
N GLU A 53 -6.57 -9.35 -10.03
CA GLU A 53 -7.76 -9.13 -10.85
C GLU A 53 -8.85 -10.20 -10.68
N ASP A 54 -8.52 -11.39 -10.17
CA ASP A 54 -9.48 -12.45 -9.85
C ASP A 54 -10.03 -12.37 -8.42
N GLY A 55 -9.65 -11.32 -7.66
CA GLY A 55 -10.13 -11.08 -6.31
C GLY A 55 -9.37 -11.82 -5.20
N GLU A 56 -8.32 -12.60 -5.52
CA GLU A 56 -7.43 -13.16 -4.48
C GLU A 56 -6.66 -12.05 -3.78
N ILE A 57 -6.56 -12.15 -2.44
CA ILE A 57 -5.84 -11.19 -1.60
C ILE A 57 -4.61 -11.86 -1.00
N ILE A 58 -3.47 -11.16 -1.11
CA ILE A 58 -2.21 -11.50 -0.44
C ILE A 58 -1.88 -10.40 0.56
N GLN A 59 -1.37 -10.80 1.73
CA GLN A 59 -0.97 -9.90 2.80
C GLN A 59 0.54 -9.90 3.01
N GLY A 60 1.05 -8.78 3.53
CA GLY A 60 2.41 -8.62 4.00
C GLY A 60 2.46 -7.66 5.18
N SER A 61 3.51 -7.75 5.97
CA SER A 61 3.76 -6.85 7.10
C SER A 61 5.22 -6.42 7.12
N ASN A 62 5.53 -5.28 7.77
CA ASN A 62 6.91 -4.83 7.86
C ASN A 62 7.74 -5.78 8.73
N GLN A 63 8.99 -5.98 8.31
CA GLN A 63 9.96 -6.84 8.95
C GLN A 63 11.23 -6.04 9.24
N GLU A 64 11.42 -5.65 10.49
CA GLU A 64 12.60 -4.91 10.91
C GLU A 64 13.82 -5.83 11.08
N ASN A 65 14.99 -5.22 11.04
CA ASN A 65 16.28 -5.91 11.22
C ASN A 65 17.24 -4.96 11.93
N ALA A 66 18.11 -5.50 12.81
CA ALA A 66 19.17 -4.72 13.47
C ALA A 66 20.12 -4.07 12.45
N ALA A 67 20.35 -4.73 11.32
CA ALA A 67 20.96 -4.13 10.14
C ALA A 67 19.87 -3.43 9.33
N TYR A 68 19.62 -2.17 9.59
CA TYR A 68 18.48 -1.39 9.04
C TYR A 68 18.25 -1.54 7.54
N PRO A 69 19.28 -1.56 6.66
CA PRO A 69 19.06 -1.78 5.23
C PRO A 69 18.47 -3.14 4.87
N SER A 70 18.55 -4.15 5.77
CA SER A 70 18.01 -5.50 5.57
C SER A 70 16.53 -5.62 5.94
N GLY A 71 15.95 -4.62 6.61
CA GLY A 71 14.53 -4.56 6.89
C GLY A 71 13.70 -4.29 5.63
N LEU A 72 12.40 -4.64 5.69
CA LEU A 72 11.49 -4.46 4.58
C LEU A 72 10.14 -3.89 5.05
N CYS A 73 9.63 -2.89 4.31
CA CYS A 73 8.29 -2.36 4.54
C CYS A 73 7.22 -3.36 4.13
N ALA A 74 6.04 -3.26 4.74
CA ALA A 74 4.90 -4.14 4.50
C ALA A 74 4.51 -4.21 3.01
N GLU A 75 4.48 -3.05 2.33
CA GLU A 75 4.13 -2.94 0.92
C GLU A 75 5.08 -3.75 0.04
N ARG A 76 6.39 -3.67 0.30
CA ARG A 76 7.38 -4.42 -0.47
C ARG A 76 7.35 -5.91 -0.14
N THR A 77 7.12 -6.27 1.12
CA THR A 77 6.92 -7.67 1.53
C THR A 77 5.73 -8.28 0.77
N ALA A 78 4.61 -7.58 0.73
CA ALA A 78 3.41 -8.06 0.03
C ALA A 78 3.61 -8.12 -1.49
N LEU A 79 4.14 -7.05 -2.11
CA LEU A 79 4.32 -6.96 -3.57
C LEU A 79 5.32 -7.99 -4.10
N PHE A 80 6.45 -8.18 -3.43
CA PHE A 80 7.47 -9.15 -3.86
C PHE A 80 6.96 -10.58 -3.72
N TYR A 81 6.26 -10.89 -2.63
CA TYR A 81 5.66 -12.20 -2.45
C TYR A 81 4.54 -12.46 -3.49
N ALA A 82 3.65 -11.50 -3.70
CA ALA A 82 2.59 -11.60 -4.69
C ALA A 82 3.14 -11.86 -6.10
N SER A 83 4.12 -11.07 -6.51
CA SER A 83 4.75 -11.23 -7.82
C SER A 83 5.53 -12.54 -7.97
N SER A 84 6.17 -13.01 -6.90
CA SER A 84 6.87 -14.32 -6.90
C SER A 84 5.90 -15.48 -7.00
N ARG A 85 4.76 -15.38 -6.29
CA ARG A 85 3.74 -16.43 -6.28
C ARG A 85 2.92 -16.50 -7.57
N ARG A 86 2.59 -15.33 -8.15
CA ARG A 86 1.72 -15.22 -9.34
C ARG A 86 2.29 -14.18 -10.31
N PRO A 87 3.39 -14.50 -10.99
CA PRO A 87 4.16 -13.53 -11.79
C PRO A 87 3.39 -12.91 -12.94
N ASP A 88 2.41 -13.62 -13.50
CA ASP A 88 1.67 -13.23 -14.70
C ASP A 88 0.27 -12.67 -14.40
N THR A 89 -0.13 -12.60 -13.13
CA THR A 89 -1.46 -12.11 -12.75
C THR A 89 -1.39 -10.63 -12.38
N PRO A 90 -2.19 -9.78 -13.04
CA PRO A 90 -2.23 -8.36 -12.74
C PRO A 90 -2.65 -8.06 -11.28
N ILE A 91 -1.93 -7.13 -10.66
CA ILE A 91 -2.31 -6.55 -9.37
C ILE A 91 -3.16 -5.32 -9.66
N ILE A 92 -4.36 -5.26 -9.08
CA ILE A 92 -5.32 -4.17 -9.35
C ILE A 92 -5.45 -3.15 -8.23
N SER A 93 -5.16 -3.56 -7.00
CA SER A 93 -5.26 -2.67 -5.85
C SER A 93 -4.33 -3.08 -4.71
N LEU A 94 -4.00 -2.10 -3.85
CA LEU A 94 -3.19 -2.27 -2.65
C LEU A 94 -3.79 -1.44 -1.52
N ALA A 95 -3.89 -2.00 -0.30
CA ALA A 95 -4.21 -1.25 0.90
C ALA A 95 -3.05 -1.30 1.91
N ILE A 96 -2.93 -0.22 2.69
CA ILE A 96 -1.91 -0.06 3.74
C ILE A 96 -2.61 0.39 5.02
N ALA A 97 -2.30 -0.26 6.13
CA ALA A 97 -2.71 0.14 7.47
C ALA A 97 -1.51 0.18 8.40
N ALA A 98 -1.50 1.09 9.36
CA ALA A 98 -0.47 1.17 10.38
C ALA A 98 -1.10 1.19 11.77
N ALA A 99 -0.46 0.50 12.72
CA ALA A 99 -0.86 0.47 14.12
C ALA A 99 0.35 0.72 15.02
N GLN A 100 0.10 1.37 16.15
CA GLN A 100 1.08 1.59 17.19
C GLN A 100 0.46 1.30 18.56
N ASN A 101 1.20 0.60 19.42
CA ASN A 101 0.69 0.19 20.74
C ASN A 101 -0.65 -0.57 20.68
N GLY A 102 -0.85 -1.38 19.65
CA GLY A 102 -2.06 -2.18 19.47
C GLY A 102 -3.28 -1.41 18.97
N LYS A 103 -3.14 -0.12 18.63
CA LYS A 103 -4.21 0.72 18.09
C LYS A 103 -3.88 1.15 16.67
N LEU A 104 -4.85 1.10 15.77
CA LEU A 104 -4.74 1.67 14.42
C LEU A 104 -4.45 3.17 14.52
N CYS A 105 -3.49 3.67 13.73
CA CYS A 105 -3.18 5.10 13.66
C CYS A 105 -4.39 5.86 13.15
N ASP A 106 -4.74 6.97 13.78
CA ASP A 106 -5.95 7.74 13.44
C ASP A 106 -5.89 8.26 11.99
N ILE A 107 -4.74 8.80 11.59
CA ILE A 107 -4.50 9.29 10.23
C ILE A 107 -3.75 8.21 9.40
N PRO A 108 -4.11 8.04 8.12
CA PRO A 108 -3.45 7.06 7.26
C PRO A 108 -1.94 7.27 7.15
N ALA A 109 -1.18 6.19 7.30
CA ALA A 109 0.24 6.19 6.99
C ALA A 109 0.46 6.15 5.47
N THR A 110 1.27 7.07 4.96
CA THR A 110 1.61 7.10 3.54
C THR A 110 2.84 6.23 3.25
N PRO A 111 2.89 5.55 2.09
CA PRO A 111 4.06 4.75 1.70
C PRO A 111 5.31 5.62 1.52
N CYS A 112 6.46 5.12 1.94
CA CYS A 112 7.73 5.80 1.73
C CYS A 112 8.13 5.84 0.24
N GLY A 113 9.11 6.69 -0.12
CA GLY A 113 9.52 6.85 -1.51
C GLY A 113 9.97 5.55 -2.19
N ALA A 114 10.69 4.67 -1.47
CA ALA A 114 11.10 3.37 -1.99
C ALA A 114 9.91 2.45 -2.28
N CYS A 115 8.87 2.46 -1.41
CA CYS A 115 7.65 1.70 -1.64
C CYS A 115 6.84 2.25 -2.81
N ARG A 116 6.74 3.58 -2.96
CA ARG A 116 6.06 4.20 -4.11
C ARG A 116 6.73 3.81 -5.43
N GLN A 117 8.05 3.77 -5.49
CA GLN A 117 8.79 3.33 -6.67
C GLN A 117 8.51 1.85 -7.00
N VAL A 118 8.48 0.97 -6.00
CA VAL A 118 8.14 -0.44 -6.20
C VAL A 118 6.68 -0.60 -6.65
N MET A 119 5.75 0.12 -6.03
CA MET A 119 4.34 0.13 -6.44
C MET A 119 4.18 0.56 -7.91
N ALA A 120 4.89 1.61 -8.34
CA ALA A 120 4.87 2.09 -9.72
C ALA A 120 5.38 1.02 -10.71
N GLN A 121 6.43 0.26 -10.35
CA GLN A 121 6.94 -0.83 -11.16
C GLN A 121 5.90 -1.95 -11.33
N TYR A 122 5.17 -2.31 -10.27
CA TYR A 122 4.14 -3.35 -10.35
C TYR A 122 2.86 -2.87 -11.04
N GLN A 123 2.52 -1.58 -10.93
CA GLN A 123 1.47 -0.97 -11.75
C GLN A 123 1.82 -1.07 -13.25
N LEU A 124 3.05 -0.70 -13.62
CA LEU A 124 3.54 -0.82 -14.98
C LEU A 124 3.48 -2.28 -15.48
N LYS A 125 3.96 -3.23 -14.67
CA LYS A 125 3.92 -4.66 -14.98
C LYS A 125 2.49 -5.17 -15.20
N SER A 126 1.53 -4.67 -14.41
CA SER A 126 0.11 -5.05 -14.51
C SER A 126 -0.60 -4.43 -15.72
N GLY A 127 0.01 -3.44 -16.39
CA GLY A 127 -0.51 -2.82 -17.60
C GLY A 127 -1.78 -1.97 -17.39
N ARG A 128 -2.11 -1.62 -16.14
CA ARG A 128 -3.29 -0.84 -15.75
C ARG A 128 -3.05 -0.07 -14.44
N PRO A 129 -3.80 1.02 -14.18
CA PRO A 129 -3.74 1.69 -12.89
C PRO A 129 -4.02 0.76 -11.72
N MET A 130 -3.24 0.92 -10.64
CA MET A 130 -3.42 0.20 -9.39
C MET A 130 -3.98 1.17 -8.34
N THR A 131 -5.18 0.87 -7.85
CA THR A 131 -5.81 1.63 -6.76
C THR A 131 -5.00 1.49 -5.47
N VAL A 132 -4.84 2.58 -4.73
CA VAL A 132 -4.16 2.57 -3.43
C VAL A 132 -5.09 3.09 -2.35
N ILE A 133 -5.28 2.30 -1.28
CA ILE A 133 -6.12 2.64 -0.14
C ILE A 133 -5.22 2.77 1.09
N LEU A 134 -5.18 3.94 1.69
CA LEU A 134 -4.45 4.21 2.92
C LEU A 134 -5.45 4.25 4.06
N VAL A 135 -5.31 3.33 5.02
CA VAL A 135 -6.31 3.08 6.07
C VAL A 135 -5.82 3.65 7.39
N GLY A 136 -6.56 4.61 7.90
CA GLY A 136 -6.45 5.11 9.28
C GLY A 136 -7.71 4.81 10.09
N GLY A 137 -7.65 5.07 11.38
CA GLY A 137 -8.78 4.85 12.30
C GLY A 137 -9.88 5.92 12.17
N GLU A 138 -9.53 7.14 11.79
CA GLU A 138 -10.46 8.25 11.63
C GLU A 138 -10.67 8.68 10.18
N LYS A 139 -9.72 8.36 9.30
CA LYS A 139 -9.76 8.73 7.89
C LYS A 139 -9.22 7.60 7.02
N ILE A 140 -9.73 7.52 5.80
CA ILE A 140 -9.26 6.60 4.77
C ILE A 140 -9.08 7.41 3.50
N TRP A 141 -7.93 7.24 2.83
CA TRP A 141 -7.64 7.91 1.57
C TRP A 141 -7.54 6.89 0.45
N LYS A 142 -8.26 7.16 -0.65
CA LYS A 142 -8.23 6.28 -1.83
C LYS A 142 -7.73 7.07 -3.04
N PHE A 143 -6.66 6.57 -3.64
CA PHE A 143 -6.04 7.04 -4.87
C PHE A 143 -6.40 6.10 -6.01
N SER A 144 -6.70 6.64 -7.17
CA SER A 144 -7.08 5.84 -8.35
C SER A 144 -5.88 5.19 -9.06
N SER A 145 -4.68 5.72 -8.81
CA SER A 145 -3.44 5.27 -9.43
C SER A 145 -2.25 5.52 -8.51
N VAL A 146 -1.21 4.72 -8.63
CA VAL A 146 0.10 4.98 -8.01
C VAL A 146 0.72 6.28 -8.54
N ASP A 147 0.36 6.71 -9.75
CA ASP A 147 0.82 7.97 -10.33
C ASP A 147 0.43 9.19 -9.48
N ASP A 148 -0.67 9.11 -8.74
CA ASP A 148 -1.09 10.14 -7.78
C ASP A 148 -0.13 10.25 -6.58
N LEU A 149 0.58 9.17 -6.25
CA LEU A 149 1.56 9.11 -5.15
C LEU A 149 3.01 9.32 -5.62
N LEU A 150 3.30 9.10 -6.90
CA LEU A 150 4.61 9.27 -7.51
C LEU A 150 4.47 9.80 -8.95
N PRO A 151 4.06 11.07 -9.12
CA PRO A 151 3.73 11.63 -10.45
C PRO A 151 4.93 11.79 -11.38
N LEU A 152 6.15 11.79 -10.86
CA LEU A 152 7.39 11.79 -11.64
C LEU A 152 8.17 10.52 -11.32
N THR A 153 7.79 9.44 -11.98
CA THR A 153 8.28 8.09 -11.72
C THR A 153 9.52 7.77 -12.54
N PHE A 154 10.48 7.06 -11.94
CA PHE A 154 11.55 6.40 -12.68
C PHE A 154 11.03 5.08 -13.27
N ASN A 155 10.77 5.06 -14.57
CA ASN A 155 10.11 3.92 -15.25
C ASN A 155 10.74 3.51 -16.59
N SER A 156 11.84 4.14 -16.97
CA SER A 156 12.53 3.85 -18.24
C SER A 156 14.03 3.74 -18.07
N ILE A 157 14.58 2.66 -18.56
CA ILE A 157 16.02 2.46 -18.79
C ILE A 157 16.20 2.19 -20.27
#